data_4487355b07d78be6a8c78f459617f436
#
_entry.id   4487355b07d78be6a8c78f459617f436
#
_cell.length_a   1.000
_cell.length_b   1.000
_cell.length_c   1.000
_cell.angle_alpha   90.00
_cell.angle_beta   90.00
_cell.angle_gamma   90.00
#
_symmetry.space_group_name_H-M   'P 1'
#
loop_
_entity.id
_entity.type
_entity.pdbx_description
1 polymer ?
#
loop_
_entity_poly.entity_id
_entity_poly.type
_entity_poly.pdbx_seq_one_letter_code
_entity_poly.pdbx_strand_id
1 'polypeptide(L)'
;MNLFIKICGITNAKDAGLAVSFGANALGFMMYRKSSRYIPKQEVKEILKELPDEIIPVMVFVDPSTEYVDSCLKISSKIIPQFHGNETAEFCSSFNRDFIKAIRVIKEENLIAGFEKYSNSWMLLLDSYTKDKFGGTG
;
A
#
# COMPACT_ATOMS: atom_id res chain seq x y z
N MET A 1 -14.58 -16.07 -11.20
CA MET A 1 -13.37 -15.54 -10.49
C MET A 1 -13.58 -14.05 -10.34
N ASN A 2 -13.61 -13.54 -9.12
CA ASN A 2 -13.70 -12.10 -8.90
C ASN A 2 -12.28 -11.53 -8.86
N LEU A 3 -11.99 -10.64 -9.81
CA LEU A 3 -10.70 -9.94 -9.86
C LEU A 3 -10.68 -8.85 -8.79
N PHE A 4 -9.62 -8.80 -7.96
CA PHE A 4 -9.38 -7.72 -7.03
C PHE A 4 -8.50 -6.65 -7.68
N ILE A 5 -9.03 -5.45 -7.84
CA ILE A 5 -8.36 -4.34 -8.53
C ILE A 5 -8.00 -3.25 -7.52
N LYS A 6 -6.70 -2.94 -7.41
CA LYS A 6 -6.18 -1.82 -6.64
C LYS A 6 -5.60 -0.76 -7.56
N ILE A 7 -6.11 0.47 -7.50
CA ILE A 7 -5.54 1.63 -8.19
C ILE A 7 -4.64 2.39 -7.22
N CYS A 8 -3.36 2.49 -7.56
CA CYS A 8 -2.33 3.03 -6.67
C CYS A 8 -1.81 4.40 -7.11
N GLY A 9 -1.58 5.29 -6.14
CA GLY A 9 -1.06 6.63 -6.37
C GLY A 9 -2.14 7.68 -6.53
N ILE A 10 -3.26 7.49 -5.87
CA ILE A 10 -4.34 8.49 -5.78
C ILE A 10 -3.83 9.72 -5.01
N THR A 11 -4.03 10.90 -5.61
CA THR A 11 -3.59 12.19 -5.06
C THR A 11 -4.72 13.19 -4.86
N ASN A 12 -5.95 12.87 -5.29
CA ASN A 12 -7.10 13.77 -5.17
C ASN A 12 -8.43 12.99 -5.18
N ALA A 13 -9.50 13.63 -4.70
CA ALA A 13 -10.82 13.03 -4.60
C ALA A 13 -11.46 12.69 -5.97
N LYS A 14 -11.18 13.49 -7.01
CA LYS A 14 -11.70 13.25 -8.35
C LYS A 14 -11.20 11.93 -8.91
N ASP A 15 -9.90 11.68 -8.84
CA ASP A 15 -9.29 10.43 -9.32
C ASP A 15 -9.73 9.24 -8.46
N ALA A 16 -9.90 9.44 -7.15
CA ALA A 16 -10.48 8.43 -6.26
C ALA A 16 -11.88 8.02 -6.71
N GLY A 17 -12.76 8.99 -6.93
CA GLY A 17 -14.12 8.74 -7.41
C GLY A 17 -14.18 8.06 -8.77
N LEU A 18 -13.32 8.46 -9.71
CA LEU A 18 -13.21 7.80 -11.02
C LEU A 18 -12.77 6.35 -10.88
N ALA A 19 -11.72 6.06 -10.11
CA ALA A 19 -11.26 4.69 -9.90
C ALA A 19 -12.36 3.79 -9.32
N VAL A 20 -13.12 4.30 -8.35
CA VAL A 20 -14.27 3.59 -7.77
C VAL A 20 -15.35 3.35 -8.82
N SER A 21 -15.71 4.36 -9.61
CA SER A 21 -16.76 4.24 -10.64
C SER A 21 -16.42 3.22 -11.73
N PHE A 22 -15.13 2.97 -11.96
CA PHE A 22 -14.64 1.95 -12.89
C PHE A 22 -14.34 0.59 -12.23
N GLY A 23 -14.76 0.39 -10.97
CA GLY A 23 -14.76 -0.92 -10.33
C GLY A 23 -13.49 -1.25 -9.53
N ALA A 24 -12.72 -0.25 -9.10
CA ALA A 24 -11.63 -0.48 -8.15
C ALA A 24 -12.18 -1.01 -6.81
N ASN A 25 -11.51 -2.02 -6.24
CA ASN A 25 -11.82 -2.57 -4.93
C ASN A 25 -10.98 -1.90 -3.82
N ALA A 26 -9.81 -1.36 -4.20
CA ALA A 26 -8.90 -0.70 -3.27
C ALA A 26 -8.24 0.52 -3.92
N LEU A 27 -7.93 1.53 -3.11
CA LEU A 27 -7.21 2.72 -3.52
C LEU A 27 -5.91 2.87 -2.72
N GLY A 28 -4.80 3.06 -3.43
CA GLY A 28 -3.48 3.24 -2.84
C GLY A 28 -3.09 4.72 -2.73
N PHE A 29 -2.69 5.13 -1.52
CA PHE A 29 -2.22 6.48 -1.19
C PHE A 29 -0.74 6.42 -0.82
N MET A 30 0.09 7.16 -1.53
CA MET A 30 1.54 7.11 -1.35
C MET A 30 1.98 7.99 -0.19
N MET A 31 2.46 7.36 0.90
CA MET A 31 2.93 8.04 2.11
C MET A 31 4.44 8.32 2.10
N TYR A 32 5.13 7.99 1.01
CA TYR A 32 6.55 8.22 0.83
C TYR A 32 6.81 9.59 0.22
N ARG A 33 7.39 10.52 0.99
CA ARG A 33 7.54 11.93 0.61
C ARG A 33 8.38 12.20 -0.65
N LYS A 34 9.27 11.25 -1.01
CA LYS A 34 10.09 11.37 -2.23
C LYS A 34 9.35 10.92 -3.49
N SER A 35 8.17 10.35 -3.36
CA SER A 35 7.35 9.98 -4.50
C SER A 35 6.70 11.21 -5.13
N SER A 36 6.64 11.24 -6.47
CA SER A 36 5.89 12.26 -7.21
C SER A 36 4.37 12.18 -6.95
N ARG A 37 3.89 11.05 -6.42
CA ARG A 37 2.48 10.81 -6.07
C ARG A 37 2.24 10.86 -4.56
N TYR A 38 3.16 11.47 -3.80
CA TYR A 38 2.98 11.66 -2.37
C TYR A 38 1.71 12.48 -2.10
N ILE A 39 0.95 12.05 -1.10
CA ILE A 39 -0.21 12.77 -0.58
C ILE A 39 -0.11 12.89 0.95
N PRO A 40 -0.33 14.08 1.52
CA PRO A 40 -0.38 14.26 2.97
C PRO A 40 -1.49 13.43 3.60
N LYS A 41 -1.23 12.84 4.77
CA LYS A 41 -2.22 12.01 5.46
C LYS A 41 -3.54 12.73 5.78
N GLN A 42 -3.49 14.04 5.94
CA GLN A 42 -4.70 14.85 6.19
C GLN A 42 -5.60 14.91 4.96
N GLU A 43 -5.02 14.99 3.77
CA GLU A 43 -5.79 14.95 2.51
C GLU A 43 -6.38 13.55 2.28
N VAL A 44 -5.62 12.50 2.61
CA VAL A 44 -6.17 11.12 2.58
C VAL A 44 -7.40 11.03 3.49
N LYS A 45 -7.33 11.58 4.71
CA LYS A 45 -8.46 11.59 5.64
C LYS A 45 -9.72 12.23 5.04
N GLU A 46 -9.56 13.33 4.30
CA GLU A 46 -10.70 13.99 3.65
C GLU A 46 -11.27 13.12 2.51
N ILE A 47 -10.41 12.54 1.68
CA ILE A 47 -10.84 11.64 0.59
C ILE A 47 -11.61 10.44 1.17
N LEU A 48 -11.14 9.85 2.26
CA LEU A 48 -11.79 8.68 2.86
C LEU A 48 -13.23 8.94 3.32
N LYS A 49 -13.59 10.18 3.64
CA LYS A 49 -14.98 10.54 4.02
C LYS A 49 -15.98 10.40 2.88
N GLU A 50 -15.50 10.50 1.65
CA GLU A 50 -16.32 10.46 0.43
C GLU A 50 -16.34 9.07 -0.22
N LEU A 51 -15.49 8.14 0.25
CA LEU A 51 -15.40 6.81 -0.33
C LEU A 51 -16.52 5.89 0.17
N PRO A 52 -17.06 5.04 -0.71
CA PRO A 52 -17.95 3.96 -0.30
C PRO A 52 -17.29 3.01 0.70
N ASP A 53 -18.10 2.47 1.60
CA ASP A 53 -17.64 1.62 2.70
C ASP A 53 -16.93 0.33 2.27
N GLU A 54 -17.25 -0.17 1.09
CA GLU A 54 -16.66 -1.36 0.49
C GLU A 54 -15.25 -1.16 -0.09
N ILE A 55 -14.81 0.08 -0.27
CA ILE A 55 -13.49 0.39 -0.82
C ILE A 55 -12.42 0.28 0.27
N ILE A 56 -11.38 -0.48 -0.01
CA ILE A 56 -10.26 -0.69 0.89
C ILE A 56 -9.20 0.42 0.69
N PRO A 57 -8.98 1.30 1.68
CA PRO A 57 -7.89 2.25 1.61
C PRO A 57 -6.55 1.58 1.96
N VAL A 58 -5.57 1.74 1.08
CA VAL A 58 -4.22 1.22 1.27
C VAL A 58 -3.24 2.38 1.38
N MET A 59 -2.53 2.49 2.49
CA MET A 59 -1.44 3.46 2.64
C MET A 59 -0.09 2.80 2.36
N VAL A 60 0.64 3.33 1.36
CA VAL A 60 1.88 2.75 0.86
C VAL A 60 3.07 3.45 1.49
N PHE A 61 3.91 2.68 2.17
CA PHE A 61 5.10 3.15 2.89
C PHE A 61 6.38 2.57 2.29
N VAL A 62 7.47 3.29 2.42
CA VAL A 62 8.83 2.86 2.07
C VAL A 62 9.75 3.20 3.24
N ASP A 63 10.22 2.19 3.94
CA ASP A 63 11.10 2.28 5.12
C ASP A 63 10.66 3.38 6.13
N PRO A 64 9.39 3.37 6.58
CA PRO A 64 8.87 4.40 7.48
C PRO A 64 9.30 4.18 8.92
N SER A 65 9.20 5.23 9.76
CA SER A 65 9.25 5.05 11.21
C SER A 65 7.93 4.48 11.75
N THR A 66 7.99 3.80 12.90
CA THR A 66 6.82 3.25 13.58
C THR A 66 5.79 4.33 13.91
N GLU A 67 6.25 5.46 14.44
CA GLU A 67 5.40 6.60 14.84
C GLU A 67 4.65 7.17 13.64
N TYR A 68 5.29 7.20 12.47
CA TYR A 68 4.64 7.69 11.26
C TYR A 68 3.54 6.74 10.79
N VAL A 69 3.81 5.44 10.73
CA VAL A 69 2.79 4.44 10.39
C VAL A 69 1.63 4.50 11.37
N ASP A 70 1.88 4.48 12.68
CA ASP A 70 0.85 4.57 13.72
C ASP A 70 -0.02 5.83 13.56
N SER A 71 0.60 6.98 13.27
CA SER A 71 -0.12 8.22 13.06
C SER A 71 -1.04 8.20 11.85
N CYS A 72 -0.66 7.44 10.81
CA CYS A 72 -1.46 7.24 9.61
C CYS A 72 -2.61 6.26 9.87
N LEU A 73 -2.33 5.14 10.54
CA LEU A 73 -3.32 4.10 10.82
C LEU A 73 -4.43 4.55 11.77
N LYS A 74 -4.17 5.55 12.62
CA LYS A 74 -5.17 6.18 13.50
C LYS A 74 -6.28 6.92 12.73
N ILE A 75 -6.10 7.21 11.44
CA ILE A 75 -7.11 7.91 10.63
C ILE A 75 -8.35 7.04 10.43
N SER A 76 -8.19 5.75 10.19
CA SER A 76 -9.30 4.80 10.01
C SER A 76 -8.88 3.37 10.32
N SER A 77 -9.77 2.61 10.94
CA SER A 77 -9.58 1.17 11.17
C SER A 77 -9.56 0.35 9.88
N LYS A 78 -10.10 0.88 8.78
CA LYS A 78 -10.15 0.21 7.47
C LYS A 78 -8.82 0.28 6.70
N ILE A 79 -7.90 1.15 7.09
CA ILE A 79 -6.63 1.32 6.37
C ILE A 79 -5.77 0.06 6.49
N ILE A 80 -5.35 -0.46 5.35
CA ILE A 80 -4.37 -1.52 5.26
C ILE A 80 -3.01 -0.90 4.89
N PRO A 81 -1.96 -1.06 5.70
CA PRO A 81 -0.62 -0.63 5.34
C PRO A 81 -0.03 -1.55 4.25
N GLN A 82 0.59 -0.96 3.26
CA GLN A 82 1.43 -1.65 2.28
C GLN A 82 2.89 -1.23 2.47
N PHE A 83 3.73 -2.19 2.80
CA PHE A 83 5.17 -1.96 3.00
C PHE A 83 5.93 -2.31 1.71
N HIS A 84 6.52 -1.29 1.10
CA HIS A 84 7.13 -1.36 -0.23
C HIS A 84 8.66 -1.19 -0.22
N GLY A 85 9.24 -1.05 0.96
CA GLY A 85 10.69 -0.92 1.19
C GLY A 85 11.31 -2.24 1.66
N ASN A 86 12.30 -2.10 2.56
CA ASN A 86 13.05 -3.22 3.13
C ASN A 86 12.58 -3.60 4.55
N GLU A 87 11.34 -3.24 4.89
CA GLU A 87 10.78 -3.48 6.22
C GLU A 87 10.83 -4.98 6.56
N THR A 88 11.19 -5.32 7.80
CA THR A 88 11.23 -6.72 8.27
C THR A 88 9.82 -7.25 8.51
N ALA A 89 9.68 -8.57 8.58
CA ALA A 89 8.39 -9.21 8.87
C ALA A 89 7.88 -8.82 10.26
N GLU A 90 8.78 -8.70 11.24
CA GLU A 90 8.48 -8.25 12.60
C GLU A 90 7.93 -6.82 12.60
N PHE A 91 8.58 -5.92 11.85
CA PHE A 91 8.10 -4.54 11.70
C PHE A 91 6.70 -4.52 11.08
N CYS A 92 6.50 -5.23 9.97
CA CYS A 92 5.20 -5.25 9.29
C CYS A 92 4.07 -5.76 10.20
N SER A 93 4.36 -6.75 11.05
CA SER A 93 3.39 -7.37 11.95
C SER A 93 3.14 -6.59 13.25
N SER A 94 4.00 -5.63 13.59
CA SER A 94 3.93 -4.91 14.88
C SER A 94 2.71 -4.02 15.05
N PHE A 95 2.00 -3.73 13.97
CA PHE A 95 0.84 -2.82 13.97
C PHE A 95 -0.50 -3.50 14.26
N ASN A 96 -0.52 -4.81 14.48
CA ASN A 96 -1.73 -5.61 14.74
C ASN A 96 -2.84 -5.39 13.70
N ARG A 97 -2.45 -5.33 12.43
CA ARG A 97 -3.34 -5.19 11.28
C ARG A 97 -2.93 -6.11 10.15
N ASP A 98 -3.88 -6.44 9.31
CA ASP A 98 -3.59 -6.98 8.00
C ASP A 98 -2.68 -6.02 7.23
N PHE A 99 -1.71 -6.56 6.51
CA PHE A 99 -0.79 -5.76 5.72
C PHE A 99 -0.49 -6.40 4.36
N ILE A 100 -0.09 -5.56 3.43
CA ILE A 100 0.44 -5.99 2.12
C ILE A 100 1.96 -5.81 2.16
N LYS A 101 2.71 -6.83 1.73
CA LYS A 101 4.15 -6.70 1.51
C LYS A 101 4.48 -6.73 0.05
N ALA A 102 5.17 -5.70 -0.45
CA ALA A 102 5.74 -5.71 -1.78
C ALA A 102 7.10 -6.43 -1.77
N ILE A 103 7.26 -7.37 -2.69
CA ILE A 103 8.48 -8.14 -2.91
C ILE A 103 9.02 -7.79 -4.28
N ARG A 104 10.27 -7.33 -4.33
CA ARG A 104 10.99 -7.11 -5.59
C ARG A 104 11.50 -8.44 -6.13
N VAL A 105 10.98 -8.80 -7.29
CA VAL A 105 11.37 -10.06 -7.95
C VAL A 105 12.57 -9.79 -8.85
N ILE A 106 13.74 -10.25 -8.41
CA ILE A 106 14.98 -10.23 -9.21
C ILE A 106 15.20 -11.61 -9.82
N LYS A 107 14.98 -12.65 -9.02
CA LYS A 107 15.12 -14.06 -9.36
C LYS A 107 14.06 -14.88 -8.63
N GLU A 108 13.82 -16.10 -9.10
CA GLU A 108 12.85 -17.02 -8.50
C GLU A 108 13.13 -17.28 -7.01
N GLU A 109 14.39 -17.42 -6.62
CA GLU A 109 14.79 -17.64 -5.22
C GLU A 109 14.34 -16.51 -4.28
N ASN A 110 14.36 -15.25 -4.76
CA ASN A 110 13.86 -14.10 -3.98
C ASN A 110 12.35 -14.17 -3.76
N LEU A 111 11.63 -14.74 -4.72
CA LEU A 111 10.18 -14.92 -4.62
C LEU A 111 9.83 -15.94 -3.54
N ILE A 112 10.48 -17.12 -3.56
CA ILE A 112 10.25 -18.19 -2.57
C ILE A 112 10.59 -17.70 -1.17
N ALA A 113 11.79 -17.11 -0.99
CA ALA A 113 12.21 -16.55 0.30
C ALA A 113 11.24 -15.45 0.80
N GLY A 114 10.69 -14.65 -0.11
CA GLY A 114 9.69 -13.64 0.23
C GLY A 114 8.37 -14.25 0.71
N PHE A 115 7.89 -15.30 0.08
CA PHE A 115 6.69 -16.03 0.52
C PHE A 115 6.86 -16.61 1.91
N GLU A 116 7.99 -17.23 2.20
CA GLU A 116 8.26 -17.80 3.52
C GLU A 116 8.37 -16.71 4.59
N LYS A 117 9.14 -15.66 4.31
CA LYS A 117 9.41 -14.58 5.25
C LYS A 117 8.17 -13.78 5.65
N TYR A 118 7.25 -13.55 4.71
CA TYR A 118 6.05 -12.74 4.92
C TYR A 118 4.77 -13.57 4.84
N SER A 119 4.83 -14.82 5.29
CA SER A 119 3.70 -15.77 5.25
C SER A 119 2.47 -15.32 6.03
N ASN A 120 2.60 -14.40 6.97
CA ASN A 120 1.52 -13.78 7.74
C ASN A 120 0.94 -12.50 7.12
N SER A 121 1.41 -12.10 5.93
CA SER A 121 0.80 -10.97 5.21
C SER A 121 -0.57 -11.34 4.66
N TRP A 122 -1.47 -10.37 4.60
CA TRP A 122 -2.76 -10.54 3.94
C TRP A 122 -2.60 -10.76 2.43
N MET A 123 -1.71 -9.99 1.80
CA MET A 123 -1.35 -10.14 0.39
C MET A 123 0.14 -9.89 0.18
N LEU A 124 0.69 -10.54 -0.85
CA LEU A 124 1.99 -10.23 -1.40
C LEU A 124 1.81 -9.53 -2.75
N LEU A 125 2.50 -8.41 -2.93
CA LEU A 125 2.58 -7.69 -4.20
C LEU A 125 3.93 -8.00 -4.83
N LEU A 126 3.92 -8.54 -6.03
CA LEU A 126 5.15 -8.81 -6.77
C LEU A 126 5.46 -7.59 -7.65
N ASP A 127 6.60 -6.96 -7.40
CA ASP A 127 7.06 -5.80 -8.14
C ASP A 127 8.29 -6.12 -8.98
N SER A 128 8.35 -5.56 -10.19
CA SER A 128 9.51 -5.72 -11.06
C SER A 128 10.70 -4.94 -10.48
N TYR A 129 11.90 -5.54 -10.55
CA TYR A 129 13.13 -4.85 -10.12
C TYR A 129 13.56 -3.83 -11.15
N THR A 130 13.69 -2.58 -10.74
CA THR A 130 14.43 -1.53 -11.45
C THR A 130 15.49 -0.95 -10.50
N LYS A 131 16.72 -0.84 -10.99
CA LYS A 131 17.92 -0.57 -10.17
C LYS A 131 17.86 0.72 -9.35
N ASP A 132 17.02 1.68 -9.72
CA ASP A 132 17.00 3.04 -9.14
C ASP A 132 15.60 3.58 -8.77
N LYS A 133 14.55 2.75 -8.80
CA LYS A 133 13.18 3.21 -8.50
C LYS A 133 12.40 2.21 -7.65
N PHE A 134 11.68 2.74 -6.66
CA PHE A 134 10.70 2.00 -5.90
C PHE A 134 9.33 2.09 -6.59
N GLY A 135 8.92 0.99 -7.25
CA GLY A 135 7.60 0.83 -7.85
C GLY A 135 7.34 1.57 -9.17
N GLY A 136 6.44 1.02 -9.96
CA GLY A 136 5.75 1.73 -11.04
C GLY A 136 6.61 2.28 -12.16
N THR A 137 7.29 1.40 -12.90
CA THR A 137 7.92 1.77 -14.19
C THR A 137 7.08 1.32 -15.39
N GLY A 138 5.89 0.80 -15.10
CA GLY A 138 4.95 0.14 -15.99
C GLY A 138 4.71 0.72 -17.32
#